data_a2c37fdc0df5526e9caf985c63a8c761
#
_entry.id   a2c37fdc0df5526e9caf985c63a8c761
#
_cell.length_a   1.000
_cell.length_b   1.000
_cell.length_c   1.000
_cell.angle_alpha   90.00
_cell.angle_beta   90.00
_cell.angle_gamma   90.00
#
_symmetry.space_group_name_H-M   'P 1'
#
loop_
_entity.id
_entity.type
_entity.pdbx_description
1 polymer ?
#
loop_
_entity_poly.entity_id
_entity_poly.type
_entity_poly.pdbx_seq_one_letter_code
_entity_poly.pdbx_strand_id
1 'polypeptide(L)'
;MELYDIHTHQILLEDNDDPYQTCILDVYPLEFEVAKVTYQRHSFSCGIHPWYSEDSDYQLKYLSEIASDPRIIAIGETGLDKIKGPDFDIQIPVFKRHIELSEQLKKPLIIHAVKAWEELYHIRKEANPTQPWILHGFRGNSQIAQQMSKVGFLFSLGERFNVDALEFIPNDALFCETDESEITILEVYQQIASVLNQDIEDFASQIAKNVQRVFPTLEKPEELKI
;
A
#
# COMPACT_ATOMS: atom_id res chain seq x y z
N MET A 1 20.95 6.24 -4.07
CA MET A 1 19.48 6.41 -3.96
C MET A 1 18.89 5.09 -3.52
N GLU A 2 18.07 5.06 -2.47
CA GLU A 2 17.31 3.89 -2.00
C GLU A 2 15.93 3.89 -2.68
N LEU A 3 15.51 2.78 -3.30
CA LEU A 3 14.21 2.64 -3.96
C LEU A 3 13.30 1.72 -3.15
N TYR A 4 12.09 2.16 -2.90
CA TYR A 4 11.07 1.40 -2.19
C TYR A 4 9.80 1.32 -3.03
N ASP A 5 9.32 0.09 -3.20
CA ASP A 5 8.02 -0.23 -3.78
C ASP A 5 7.12 -0.78 -2.67
N ILE A 6 6.14 0.02 -2.24
CA ILE A 6 5.35 -0.37 -1.05
C ILE A 6 4.17 -1.29 -1.35
N HIS A 7 3.91 -1.56 -2.63
CA HIS A 7 2.84 -2.47 -3.02
C HIS A 7 3.08 -3.00 -4.43
N THR A 8 3.28 -4.30 -4.56
CA THR A 8 3.40 -4.99 -5.84
C THR A 8 2.84 -6.41 -5.75
N HIS A 9 2.21 -6.88 -6.83
CA HIS A 9 1.76 -8.26 -6.98
C HIS A 9 2.78 -9.11 -7.74
N GLN A 10 3.76 -8.48 -8.37
CA GLN A 10 4.74 -9.15 -9.22
C GLN A 10 6.16 -8.84 -8.74
N ILE A 11 6.94 -9.88 -8.57
CA ILE A 11 8.39 -9.73 -8.56
C ILE A 11 8.84 -10.17 -9.94
N LEU A 12 9.22 -9.23 -10.78
CA LEU A 12 9.84 -9.54 -12.06
C LEU A 12 11.06 -10.42 -11.75
N LEU A 13 11.20 -11.54 -12.44
CA LEU A 13 12.26 -12.54 -12.18
C LEU A 13 13.67 -11.94 -12.22
N GLU A 14 13.83 -10.84 -12.97
CA GLU A 14 15.06 -10.06 -13.08
C GLU A 14 15.30 -9.15 -11.86
N ASP A 15 14.26 -8.80 -11.10
CA ASP A 15 14.30 -7.88 -9.95
C ASP A 15 14.39 -8.61 -8.60
N ASN A 16 14.27 -9.94 -8.59
CA ASN A 16 14.27 -10.75 -7.35
C ASN A 16 15.54 -10.59 -6.51
N ASP A 17 16.64 -10.13 -7.11
CA ASP A 17 17.93 -9.92 -6.47
C ASP A 17 18.50 -8.51 -6.75
N ASP A 18 17.67 -7.54 -7.21
CA ASP A 18 18.14 -6.16 -7.33
C ASP A 18 18.39 -5.59 -5.92
N PRO A 19 19.66 -5.38 -5.55
CA PRO A 19 20.00 -4.91 -4.22
C PRO A 19 19.60 -3.44 -3.99
N TYR A 20 19.25 -2.71 -5.04
CA TYR A 20 18.97 -1.28 -4.99
C TYR A 20 17.50 -0.96 -4.74
N GLN A 21 16.64 -1.98 -4.74
CA GLN A 21 15.22 -1.83 -4.43
C GLN A 21 14.76 -2.79 -3.35
N THR A 22 13.76 -2.36 -2.59
CA THR A 22 13.05 -3.18 -1.61
C THR A 22 11.57 -3.03 -1.85
N CYS A 23 10.85 -4.16 -1.92
CA CYS A 23 9.41 -4.16 -2.14
C CYS A 23 8.63 -4.83 -1.01
N ILE A 24 7.34 -4.47 -0.90
CA ILE A 24 6.34 -5.16 -0.11
C ILE A 24 5.45 -5.93 -1.10
N LEU A 25 5.56 -7.26 -1.06
CA LEU A 25 4.77 -8.14 -1.93
C LEU A 25 3.38 -8.36 -1.33
N ASP A 26 2.35 -8.10 -2.12
CA ASP A 26 0.98 -8.38 -1.70
C ASP A 26 0.63 -9.85 -1.90
N VAL A 27 0.00 -10.46 -0.89
CA VAL A 27 -0.41 -11.87 -0.93
C VAL A 27 -1.76 -12.09 -0.26
N TYR A 28 -2.55 -12.98 -0.82
CA TYR A 28 -3.76 -13.45 -0.16
C TYR A 28 -3.44 -14.34 1.03
N PRO A 29 -4.29 -14.38 2.07
CA PRO A 29 -4.02 -15.18 3.27
C PRO A 29 -3.67 -16.64 2.97
N LEU A 30 -4.40 -17.28 2.06
CA LEU A 30 -4.18 -18.70 1.73
C LEU A 30 -2.92 -18.97 0.91
N GLU A 31 -2.31 -17.94 0.36
CA GLU A 31 -1.08 -18.03 -0.45
C GLU A 31 0.19 -17.74 0.37
N PHE A 32 0.03 -17.16 1.56
CA PHE A 32 1.16 -16.66 2.37
C PHE A 32 2.23 -17.72 2.65
N GLU A 33 1.86 -18.93 3.05
CA GLU A 33 2.86 -19.96 3.38
C GLU A 33 3.69 -20.39 2.16
N VAL A 34 3.09 -20.41 0.96
CA VAL A 34 3.80 -20.69 -0.29
C VAL A 34 4.69 -19.49 -0.66
N ALA A 35 4.16 -18.28 -0.61
CA ALA A 35 4.90 -17.07 -0.91
C ALA A 35 6.10 -16.90 0.04
N LYS A 36 5.92 -17.17 1.32
CA LYS A 36 6.97 -17.10 2.35
C LYS A 36 8.15 -18.03 2.06
N VAL A 37 7.90 -19.21 1.51
CA VAL A 37 8.95 -20.14 1.11
C VAL A 37 9.61 -19.73 -0.20
N THR A 38 8.80 -19.24 -1.15
CA THR A 38 9.27 -18.85 -2.48
C THR A 38 10.12 -17.57 -2.43
N TYR A 39 9.66 -16.56 -1.69
CA TYR A 39 10.26 -15.23 -1.61
C TYR A 39 10.91 -14.99 -0.25
N GLN A 40 12.01 -15.67 0.03
CA GLN A 40 12.61 -15.75 1.37
C GLN A 40 13.09 -14.41 1.94
N ARG A 41 13.42 -13.44 1.09
CA ARG A 41 13.96 -12.12 1.49
C ARG A 41 12.91 -11.01 1.54
N HIS A 42 11.67 -11.27 1.07
CA HIS A 42 10.66 -10.23 0.95
C HIS A 42 9.79 -10.08 2.19
N SER A 43 9.34 -8.87 2.41
CA SER A 43 8.26 -8.54 3.33
C SER A 43 6.93 -8.56 2.57
N PHE A 44 5.84 -8.76 3.30
CA PHE A 44 4.51 -8.92 2.72
C PHE A 44 3.51 -7.94 3.30
N SER A 45 2.56 -7.52 2.46
CA SER A 45 1.21 -7.18 2.89
C SER A 45 0.32 -8.41 2.75
N CYS A 46 -0.64 -8.58 3.67
CA CYS A 46 -1.55 -9.72 3.62
C CYS A 46 -2.96 -9.29 4.01
N GLY A 47 -3.91 -9.52 3.12
CA GLY A 47 -5.29 -9.10 3.30
C GLY A 47 -6.27 -9.78 2.35
N ILE A 48 -7.54 -9.37 2.45
CA ILE A 48 -8.61 -9.82 1.57
C ILE A 48 -9.06 -8.63 0.75
N HIS A 49 -8.75 -8.66 -0.54
CA HIS A 49 -9.15 -7.66 -1.51
C HIS A 49 -10.68 -7.55 -1.58
N PRO A 50 -11.28 -6.34 -1.72
CA PRO A 50 -12.72 -6.15 -1.72
C PRO A 50 -13.48 -7.00 -2.76
N TRP A 51 -12.86 -7.35 -3.87
CA TRP A 51 -13.46 -8.22 -4.89
C TRP A 51 -13.75 -9.65 -4.40
N TYR A 52 -13.07 -10.10 -3.35
CA TYR A 52 -13.16 -11.44 -2.79
C TYR A 52 -13.71 -11.45 -1.37
N SER A 53 -14.47 -10.41 -1.00
CA SER A 53 -15.07 -10.27 0.33
C SER A 53 -16.23 -11.24 0.58
N GLU A 54 -16.83 -11.77 -0.49
CA GLU A 54 -17.89 -12.79 -0.37
C GLU A 54 -17.30 -14.09 0.18
N ASP A 55 -18.01 -14.73 1.10
CA ASP A 55 -17.57 -15.98 1.76
C ASP A 55 -16.17 -15.93 2.42
N SER A 56 -15.77 -14.75 2.90
CA SER A 56 -14.43 -14.49 3.42
C SER A 56 -14.17 -14.96 4.86
N ASP A 57 -15.15 -15.49 5.57
CA ASP A 57 -15.02 -15.86 7.00
C ASP A 57 -13.84 -16.80 7.28
N TYR A 58 -13.63 -17.81 6.43
CA TYR A 58 -12.50 -18.71 6.56
C TYR A 58 -11.16 -17.99 6.36
N GLN A 59 -11.06 -17.14 5.36
CA GLN A 59 -9.85 -16.36 5.06
C GLN A 59 -9.56 -15.34 6.17
N LEU A 60 -10.59 -14.67 6.73
CA LEU A 60 -10.45 -13.76 7.86
C LEU A 60 -9.92 -14.46 9.11
N LYS A 61 -10.45 -15.66 9.39
CA LYS A 61 -9.95 -16.48 10.48
C LYS A 61 -8.48 -16.83 10.27
N TYR A 62 -8.15 -17.33 9.10
CA TYR A 62 -6.78 -17.73 8.79
C TYR A 62 -5.82 -16.53 8.79
N LEU A 63 -6.23 -15.39 8.23
CA LEU A 63 -5.47 -14.14 8.33
C LEU A 63 -5.15 -13.78 9.78
N SER A 64 -6.13 -13.90 10.68
CA SER A 64 -5.93 -13.62 12.11
C SER A 64 -4.87 -14.51 12.76
N GLU A 65 -4.71 -15.75 12.28
CA GLU A 65 -3.73 -16.71 12.77
C GLU A 65 -2.30 -16.38 12.27
N ILE A 66 -2.16 -15.97 10.99
CA ILE A 66 -0.86 -15.73 10.36
C ILE A 66 -0.36 -14.28 10.45
N ALA A 67 -1.25 -13.31 10.62
CA ALA A 67 -0.90 -11.88 10.51
C ALA A 67 0.12 -11.39 11.55
N SER A 68 0.40 -12.17 12.59
CA SER A 68 1.48 -11.89 13.56
C SER A 68 2.87 -12.30 13.05
N ASP A 69 2.97 -13.00 11.93
CA ASP A 69 4.27 -13.33 11.32
C ASP A 69 5.07 -12.04 11.09
N PRO A 70 6.36 -11.98 11.46
CA PRO A 70 7.17 -10.76 11.32
C PRO A 70 7.41 -10.33 9.88
N ARG A 71 7.23 -11.23 8.92
CA ARG A 71 7.36 -10.92 7.49
C ARG A 71 6.09 -10.27 6.91
N ILE A 72 4.94 -10.40 7.55
CA ILE A 72 3.76 -9.60 7.23
C ILE A 72 3.89 -8.26 7.94
N ILE A 73 4.26 -7.21 7.23
CA ILE A 73 4.54 -5.88 7.79
C ILE A 73 3.39 -4.89 7.60
N ALA A 74 2.40 -5.24 6.79
CA ALA A 74 1.17 -4.49 6.57
C ALA A 74 -0.05 -5.41 6.49
N ILE A 75 -1.22 -4.90 6.84
CA ILE A 75 -2.51 -5.55 6.61
C ILE A 75 -3.10 -4.99 5.32
N GLY A 76 -3.38 -5.83 4.36
CA GLY A 76 -3.83 -5.47 3.02
C GLY A 76 -3.22 -6.39 1.96
N GLU A 77 -3.65 -6.27 0.74
CA GLU A 77 -4.60 -5.30 0.21
C GLU A 77 -6.01 -5.57 0.73
N THR A 78 -6.71 -4.51 1.13
CA THR A 78 -8.08 -4.54 1.62
C THR A 78 -8.76 -3.21 1.31
N GLY A 79 -10.06 -3.07 1.46
CA GLY A 79 -10.70 -1.79 1.21
C GLY A 79 -12.07 -1.89 0.58
N LEU A 80 -12.40 -0.93 -0.32
CA LEU A 80 -13.72 -0.80 -0.92
C LEU A 80 -13.64 -0.51 -2.43
N ASP A 81 -14.42 -1.25 -3.21
CA ASP A 81 -14.60 -1.04 -4.65
C ASP A 81 -16.10 -0.96 -4.99
N LYS A 82 -16.53 0.21 -5.49
CA LYS A 82 -17.93 0.44 -5.89
C LYS A 82 -18.25 -0.13 -7.27
N ILE A 83 -17.26 -0.51 -8.05
CA ILE A 83 -17.41 -0.92 -9.45
C ILE A 83 -17.37 -2.44 -9.59
N LYS A 84 -16.53 -3.10 -8.77
CA LYS A 84 -16.30 -4.54 -8.88
C LYS A 84 -16.35 -5.19 -7.49
N GLY A 85 -16.69 -6.46 -7.46
CA GLY A 85 -16.89 -7.22 -6.23
C GLY A 85 -18.33 -7.16 -5.72
N PRO A 86 -18.60 -7.70 -4.52
CA PRO A 86 -19.92 -7.67 -3.90
C PRO A 86 -20.32 -6.26 -3.43
N ASP A 87 -21.55 -6.09 -3.01
CA ASP A 87 -22.06 -4.82 -2.49
C ASP A 87 -21.34 -4.38 -1.20
N PHE A 88 -21.44 -3.10 -0.86
CA PHE A 88 -20.77 -2.53 0.32
C PHE A 88 -21.20 -3.11 1.66
N ASP A 89 -22.43 -3.65 1.75
CA ASP A 89 -22.90 -4.35 2.95
C ASP A 89 -22.11 -5.65 3.23
N ILE A 90 -21.44 -6.19 2.22
CA ILE A 90 -20.49 -7.31 2.35
C ILE A 90 -19.05 -6.80 2.51
N GLN A 91 -18.62 -5.84 1.70
CA GLN A 91 -17.23 -5.34 1.73
C GLN A 91 -16.90 -4.62 3.05
N ILE A 92 -17.80 -3.75 3.55
CA ILE A 92 -17.51 -2.93 4.75
C ILE A 92 -17.26 -3.77 6.01
N PRO A 93 -18.04 -4.80 6.34
CA PRO A 93 -17.72 -5.70 7.46
C PRO A 93 -16.35 -6.34 7.35
N VAL A 94 -15.95 -6.81 6.16
CA VAL A 94 -14.63 -7.40 5.92
C VAL A 94 -13.54 -6.36 6.12
N PHE A 95 -13.68 -5.16 5.56
CA PHE A 95 -12.74 -4.07 5.75
C PHE A 95 -12.61 -3.68 7.24
N LYS A 96 -13.71 -3.61 7.99
CA LYS A 96 -13.68 -3.33 9.44
C LYS A 96 -12.89 -4.39 10.22
N ARG A 97 -12.94 -5.66 9.83
CA ARG A 97 -12.10 -6.71 10.44
C ARG A 97 -10.61 -6.49 10.19
N HIS A 98 -10.23 -6.01 9.00
CA HIS A 98 -8.83 -5.64 8.71
C HIS A 98 -8.38 -4.43 9.54
N ILE A 99 -9.26 -3.43 9.75
CA ILE A 99 -8.98 -2.29 10.63
C ILE A 99 -8.70 -2.77 12.06
N GLU A 100 -9.56 -3.62 12.61
CA GLU A 100 -9.37 -4.20 13.95
C GLU A 100 -8.02 -4.94 14.06
N LEU A 101 -7.68 -5.75 13.06
CA LEU A 101 -6.44 -6.51 13.03
C LEU A 101 -5.20 -5.60 12.92
N SER A 102 -5.28 -4.55 12.09
CA SER A 102 -4.25 -3.53 11.95
C SER A 102 -3.94 -2.86 13.30
N GLU A 103 -4.97 -2.41 14.00
CA GLU A 103 -4.82 -1.77 15.32
C GLU A 103 -4.27 -2.74 16.37
N GLN A 104 -4.76 -3.97 16.39
CA GLN A 104 -4.32 -5.02 17.33
C GLN A 104 -2.83 -5.36 17.15
N LEU A 105 -2.38 -5.51 15.90
CA LEU A 105 -1.02 -5.90 15.56
C LEU A 105 -0.06 -4.72 15.36
N LYS A 106 -0.58 -3.49 15.39
CA LYS A 106 0.17 -2.25 15.14
C LYS A 106 0.85 -2.24 13.77
N LYS A 107 0.12 -2.69 12.75
CA LYS A 107 0.59 -2.74 11.35
C LYS A 107 -0.22 -1.75 10.51
N PRO A 108 0.40 -1.03 9.56
CA PRO A 108 -0.33 -0.14 8.66
C PRO A 108 -1.32 -0.89 7.77
N LEU A 109 -2.32 -0.18 7.24
CA LEU A 109 -3.24 -0.68 6.23
C LEU A 109 -2.82 -0.24 4.83
N ILE A 110 -2.80 -1.16 3.87
CA ILE A 110 -2.74 -0.89 2.43
C ILE A 110 -4.16 -1.04 1.88
N ILE A 111 -4.71 0.05 1.32
CA ILE A 111 -6.14 0.19 1.07
C ILE A 111 -6.44 0.40 -0.41
N HIS A 112 -7.18 -0.54 -0.98
CA HIS A 112 -7.84 -0.42 -2.28
C HIS A 112 -9.02 0.53 -2.19
N ALA A 113 -9.10 1.48 -3.13
CA ALA A 113 -10.16 2.49 -3.12
C ALA A 113 -10.64 2.84 -4.54
N VAL A 114 -11.76 2.26 -4.96
CA VAL A 114 -12.38 2.60 -6.25
C VAL A 114 -13.77 3.20 -6.06
N LYS A 115 -13.88 4.51 -6.32
CA LYS A 115 -15.13 5.30 -6.18
C LYS A 115 -15.85 5.14 -4.83
N ALA A 116 -15.09 4.87 -3.76
CA ALA A 116 -15.56 4.64 -2.40
C ALA A 116 -15.03 5.70 -1.41
N TRP A 117 -14.74 6.91 -1.92
CA TRP A 117 -14.06 7.97 -1.16
C TRP A 117 -14.86 8.45 0.04
N GLU A 118 -16.18 8.60 -0.13
CA GLU A 118 -17.07 9.05 0.94
C GLU A 118 -17.16 8.02 2.07
N GLU A 119 -17.33 6.77 1.70
CA GLU A 119 -17.40 5.66 2.64
C GLU A 119 -16.11 5.53 3.43
N LEU A 120 -14.94 5.53 2.76
CA LEU A 120 -13.63 5.47 3.40
C LEU A 120 -13.38 6.67 4.32
N TYR A 121 -13.78 7.88 3.90
CA TYR A 121 -13.69 9.09 4.72
C TYR A 121 -14.47 8.93 6.03
N HIS A 122 -15.71 8.47 5.96
CA HIS A 122 -16.56 8.27 7.14
C HIS A 122 -16.04 7.16 8.05
N ILE A 123 -15.67 6.01 7.47
CA ILE A 123 -15.11 4.88 8.23
C ILE A 123 -13.83 5.31 8.96
N ARG A 124 -12.94 6.06 8.30
CA ARG A 124 -11.72 6.53 8.96
C ARG A 124 -12.01 7.47 10.12
N LYS A 125 -12.96 8.39 9.96
CA LYS A 125 -13.36 9.31 11.05
C LYS A 125 -14.01 8.57 12.23
N GLU A 126 -14.83 7.56 11.93
CA GLU A 126 -15.46 6.72 12.95
C GLU A 126 -14.42 5.88 13.69
N ALA A 127 -13.54 5.21 12.96
CA ALA A 127 -12.51 4.34 13.52
C ALA A 127 -11.44 5.11 14.31
N ASN A 128 -11.15 6.36 13.94
CA ASN A 128 -10.10 7.19 14.54
C ASN A 128 -8.80 6.40 14.78
N PRO A 129 -8.22 5.80 13.73
CA PRO A 129 -7.17 4.81 13.85
C PRO A 129 -5.86 5.40 14.36
N THR A 130 -5.08 4.59 15.08
CA THR A 130 -3.72 4.91 15.51
C THR A 130 -2.69 4.46 14.47
N GLN A 131 -3.04 3.48 13.64
CA GLN A 131 -2.16 2.96 12.60
C GLN A 131 -2.30 3.73 11.27
N PRO A 132 -1.21 3.84 10.49
CA PRO A 132 -1.25 4.48 9.17
C PRO A 132 -2.20 3.76 8.20
N TRP A 133 -2.97 4.55 7.44
CA TRP A 133 -3.82 4.09 6.35
C TRP A 133 -3.32 4.63 5.03
N ILE A 134 -2.90 3.76 4.12
CA ILE A 134 -2.30 4.10 2.83
C ILE A 134 -3.29 3.75 1.72
N LEU A 135 -3.73 4.75 0.97
CA LEU A 135 -4.48 4.54 -0.27
C LEU A 135 -3.48 4.15 -1.35
N HIS A 136 -3.44 2.87 -1.72
CA HIS A 136 -2.59 2.41 -2.80
C HIS A 136 -3.19 2.75 -4.16
N GLY A 137 -2.39 2.76 -5.23
CA GLY A 137 -2.83 3.05 -6.59
C GLY A 137 -3.64 4.34 -6.71
N PHE A 138 -3.35 5.37 -5.91
CA PHE A 138 -4.22 6.54 -5.80
C PHE A 138 -4.31 7.32 -7.11
N ARG A 139 -5.54 7.43 -7.64
CA ARG A 139 -5.87 8.14 -8.89
C ARG A 139 -6.98 9.19 -8.71
N GLY A 140 -7.27 9.56 -7.45
CA GLY A 140 -8.25 10.59 -7.13
C GLY A 140 -7.84 11.96 -7.69
N ASN A 141 -8.83 12.85 -7.86
CA ASN A 141 -8.56 14.24 -8.26
C ASN A 141 -8.08 15.09 -7.05
N SER A 142 -7.74 16.35 -7.33
CA SER A 142 -7.27 17.31 -6.33
C SER A 142 -8.18 17.44 -5.11
N GLN A 143 -9.50 17.46 -5.33
CA GLN A 143 -10.48 17.60 -4.26
C GLN A 143 -10.47 16.37 -3.33
N ILE A 144 -10.39 15.17 -3.91
CA ILE A 144 -10.30 13.92 -3.16
C ILE A 144 -8.97 13.86 -2.41
N ALA A 145 -7.84 14.18 -3.07
CA ALA A 145 -6.54 14.23 -2.41
C ALA A 145 -6.56 15.16 -1.19
N GLN A 146 -7.08 16.39 -1.35
CA GLN A 146 -7.21 17.34 -0.25
C GLN A 146 -8.12 16.84 0.87
N GLN A 147 -9.25 16.22 0.53
CA GLN A 147 -10.21 15.71 1.51
C GLN A 147 -9.60 14.57 2.34
N MET A 148 -8.94 13.62 1.66
CA MET A 148 -8.33 12.45 2.31
C MET A 148 -7.09 12.83 3.14
N SER A 149 -6.27 13.77 2.64
CA SER A 149 -5.13 14.31 3.41
C SER A 149 -5.59 14.93 4.74
N LYS A 150 -6.69 15.68 4.75
CA LYS A 150 -7.23 16.34 5.97
C LYS A 150 -7.62 15.35 7.08
N VAL A 151 -7.97 14.14 6.73
CA VAL A 151 -8.30 13.10 7.71
C VAL A 151 -7.14 12.11 7.92
N GLY A 152 -5.96 12.40 7.38
CA GLY A 152 -4.72 11.71 7.69
C GLY A 152 -4.49 10.42 6.89
N PHE A 153 -5.07 10.27 5.69
CA PHE A 153 -4.63 9.24 4.77
C PHE A 153 -3.24 9.53 4.24
N LEU A 154 -2.50 8.47 3.96
CA LEU A 154 -1.27 8.44 3.18
C LEU A 154 -1.58 7.95 1.77
N PHE A 155 -0.69 8.20 0.81
CA PHE A 155 -0.96 7.95 -0.61
C PHE A 155 0.22 7.23 -1.24
N SER A 156 -0.05 6.14 -1.92
CA SER A 156 0.92 5.48 -2.77
C SER A 156 0.53 5.67 -4.24
N LEU A 157 1.50 6.07 -5.04
CA LEU A 157 1.32 6.41 -6.45
C LEU A 157 2.09 5.44 -7.33
N GLY A 158 1.38 4.86 -8.29
CA GLY A 158 1.95 4.05 -9.37
C GLY A 158 1.97 4.82 -10.69
N GLU A 159 2.20 4.10 -11.80
CA GLU A 159 2.30 4.63 -13.18
C GLU A 159 1.20 5.62 -13.58
N ARG A 160 -0.03 5.40 -13.11
CA ARG A 160 -1.24 6.13 -13.59
C ARG A 160 -1.78 7.11 -12.56
N PHE A 161 -0.92 7.83 -11.87
CA PHE A 161 -1.36 8.84 -10.91
C PHE A 161 -1.98 10.09 -11.59
N ASN A 162 -2.80 10.81 -10.83
CA ASN A 162 -3.36 12.09 -11.28
C ASN A 162 -2.41 13.24 -10.91
N VAL A 163 -1.83 13.88 -11.93
CA VAL A 163 -0.86 14.99 -11.77
C VAL A 163 -1.41 16.12 -10.90
N ASP A 164 -2.67 16.53 -11.14
CA ASP A 164 -3.29 17.64 -10.41
C ASP A 164 -3.49 17.34 -8.91
N ALA A 165 -3.45 16.07 -8.52
CA ALA A 165 -3.61 15.68 -7.14
C ALA A 165 -2.34 15.86 -6.29
N LEU A 166 -1.16 15.84 -6.93
CA LEU A 166 0.14 15.90 -6.25
C LEU A 166 0.31 17.15 -5.38
N GLU A 167 -0.17 18.32 -5.84
CA GLU A 167 -0.09 19.57 -5.08
C GLU A 167 -0.80 19.49 -3.71
N PHE A 168 -1.77 18.58 -3.58
CA PHE A 168 -2.59 18.41 -2.38
C PHE A 168 -2.17 17.22 -1.50
N ILE A 169 -1.13 16.49 -1.89
CA ILE A 169 -0.55 15.40 -1.12
C ILE A 169 0.70 15.92 -0.40
N PRO A 170 0.72 15.92 0.94
CA PRO A 170 1.93 16.30 1.67
C PRO A 170 3.10 15.38 1.33
N ASN A 171 4.31 15.94 1.22
CA ASN A 171 5.51 15.16 0.88
C ASN A 171 5.78 14.02 1.87
N ASP A 172 5.44 14.21 3.14
CA ASP A 172 5.58 13.19 4.18
C ASP A 172 4.46 12.13 4.18
N ALA A 173 3.44 12.32 3.34
CA ALA A 173 2.34 11.37 3.14
C ALA A 173 2.44 10.57 1.84
N LEU A 174 3.52 10.75 1.05
CA LEU A 174 3.68 10.19 -0.28
C LEU A 174 4.55 8.94 -0.29
N PHE A 175 4.13 7.94 -1.08
CA PHE A 175 4.82 6.68 -1.35
C PHE A 175 4.73 6.34 -2.83
N CYS A 176 5.53 5.37 -3.26
CA CYS A 176 5.57 4.87 -4.63
C CYS A 176 5.33 3.37 -4.66
N GLU A 177 4.75 2.89 -5.76
CA GLU A 177 4.45 1.49 -5.99
C GLU A 177 4.43 1.14 -7.48
N THR A 178 4.55 -0.14 -7.80
CA THR A 178 4.33 -0.65 -9.17
C THR A 178 2.97 -1.32 -9.33
N ASP A 179 2.39 -1.91 -8.29
CA ASP A 179 1.13 -2.66 -8.34
C ASP A 179 1.23 -3.83 -9.35
N GLU A 180 0.42 -3.84 -10.40
CA GLU A 180 0.45 -4.77 -11.54
C GLU A 180 1.14 -4.16 -12.78
N SER A 181 1.84 -3.03 -12.64
CA SER A 181 2.46 -2.32 -13.76
C SER A 181 3.72 -3.04 -14.28
N GLU A 182 3.96 -2.93 -15.58
CA GLU A 182 5.18 -3.47 -16.23
C GLU A 182 6.38 -2.51 -16.13
N ILE A 183 6.18 -1.26 -15.66
CA ILE A 183 7.28 -0.32 -15.47
C ILE A 183 8.02 -0.56 -14.17
N THR A 184 9.28 -0.20 -14.13
CA THR A 184 10.12 -0.32 -12.93
C THR A 184 9.75 0.73 -11.89
N ILE A 185 10.05 0.45 -10.61
CA ILE A 185 9.86 1.43 -9.55
C ILE A 185 10.70 2.71 -9.79
N LEU A 186 11.87 2.58 -10.40
CA LEU A 186 12.70 3.72 -10.78
C LEU A 186 11.97 4.66 -11.76
N GLU A 187 11.28 4.09 -12.76
CA GLU A 187 10.49 4.88 -13.71
C GLU A 187 9.32 5.60 -13.02
N VAL A 188 8.68 4.98 -12.03
CA VAL A 188 7.65 5.64 -11.20
C VAL A 188 8.24 6.84 -10.46
N TYR A 189 9.41 6.67 -9.81
CA TYR A 189 10.10 7.77 -9.13
C TYR A 189 10.46 8.90 -10.09
N GLN A 190 11.00 8.58 -11.26
CA GLN A 190 11.36 9.57 -12.30
C GLN A 190 10.14 10.38 -12.76
N GLN A 191 9.01 9.71 -13.00
CA GLN A 191 7.79 10.38 -13.43
C GLN A 191 7.28 11.35 -12.36
N ILE A 192 7.20 10.93 -11.10
CA ILE A 192 6.67 11.76 -10.01
C ILE A 192 7.62 12.92 -9.71
N ALA A 193 8.93 12.66 -9.59
CA ALA A 193 9.95 13.69 -9.36
C ALA A 193 9.94 14.76 -10.46
N SER A 194 9.81 14.33 -11.73
CA SER A 194 9.70 15.24 -12.88
C SER A 194 8.47 16.17 -12.77
N VAL A 195 7.31 15.63 -12.41
CA VAL A 195 6.07 16.43 -12.23
C VAL A 195 6.22 17.41 -11.07
N LEU A 196 6.85 17.00 -9.98
CA LEU A 196 7.12 17.85 -8.82
C LEU A 196 8.25 18.85 -9.06
N ASN A 197 8.94 18.77 -10.20
CA ASN A 197 10.15 19.56 -10.51
C ASN A 197 11.20 19.44 -9.39
N GLN A 198 11.39 18.22 -8.89
CA GLN A 198 12.36 17.87 -7.85
C GLN A 198 13.50 17.03 -8.42
N ASP A 199 14.67 17.15 -7.80
CA ASP A 199 15.76 16.21 -8.04
C ASP A 199 15.35 14.80 -7.59
N ILE A 200 15.71 13.79 -8.38
CA ILE A 200 15.28 12.40 -8.09
C ILE A 200 15.90 11.83 -6.81
N GLU A 201 17.14 12.22 -6.47
CA GLU A 201 17.80 11.77 -5.25
C GLU A 201 17.15 12.39 -4.01
N ASP A 202 16.77 13.68 -4.09
CA ASP A 202 16.04 14.37 -3.04
C ASP A 202 14.63 13.76 -2.86
N PHE A 203 13.95 13.48 -3.96
CA PHE A 203 12.64 12.81 -3.93
C PHE A 203 12.75 11.41 -3.30
N ALA A 204 13.69 10.57 -3.76
CA ALA A 204 13.92 9.24 -3.20
C ALA A 204 14.28 9.28 -1.71
N SER A 205 15.09 10.26 -1.30
CA SER A 205 15.41 10.48 0.11
C SER A 205 14.17 10.81 0.95
N GLN A 206 13.22 11.57 0.40
CA GLN A 206 11.96 11.85 1.07
C GLN A 206 11.08 10.59 1.19
N ILE A 207 10.96 9.81 0.11
CA ILE A 207 10.20 8.54 0.13
C ILE A 207 10.83 7.56 1.13
N ALA A 208 12.16 7.43 1.15
CA ALA A 208 12.86 6.58 2.11
C ALA A 208 12.53 6.95 3.57
N LYS A 209 12.48 8.25 3.91
CA LYS A 209 12.07 8.72 5.24
C LYS A 209 10.63 8.34 5.57
N ASN A 210 9.71 8.47 4.59
CA ASN A 210 8.32 8.11 4.78
C ASN A 210 8.18 6.61 5.03
N VAL A 211 8.86 5.79 4.24
CA VAL A 211 8.87 4.32 4.37
C VAL A 211 9.43 3.90 5.73
N GLN A 212 10.59 4.42 6.12
CA GLN A 212 11.20 4.09 7.42
C GLN A 212 10.32 4.48 8.61
N ARG A 213 9.53 5.54 8.48
CA ARG A 213 8.57 5.96 9.51
C ARG A 213 7.37 5.03 9.62
N VAL A 214 6.86 4.52 8.49
CA VAL A 214 5.62 3.72 8.42
C VAL A 214 5.92 2.22 8.51
N PHE A 215 7.03 1.78 7.93
CA PHE A 215 7.47 0.38 7.89
C PHE A 215 8.88 0.23 8.49
N PRO A 216 9.04 0.45 9.81
CA PRO A 216 10.37 0.49 10.45
C PRO A 216 11.12 -0.85 10.40
N THR A 217 10.44 -1.94 10.12
CA THR A 217 11.02 -3.30 10.00
C THR A 217 11.36 -3.69 8.57
N LEU A 218 11.00 -2.86 7.58
CA LEU A 218 11.35 -3.11 6.19
C LEU A 218 12.85 -2.91 6.00
N GLU A 219 13.52 -3.90 5.42
CA GLU A 219 14.96 -3.83 5.15
C GLU A 219 15.26 -2.70 4.15
N LYS A 220 16.42 -2.08 4.36
CA LYS A 220 16.88 -1.02 3.46
C LYS A 220 17.53 -1.63 2.23
N PRO A 221 17.24 -1.12 1.03
CA PRO A 221 17.99 -1.50 -0.17
C PRO A 221 19.42 -0.91 -0.13
N GLU A 222 20.30 -1.44 -0.98
CA GLU A 222 21.60 -0.81 -1.24
C GLU A 222 21.43 0.53 -1.97
N GLU A 223 22.43 1.41 -1.86
CA GLU A 223 22.38 2.70 -2.55
C GLU A 223 22.73 2.56 -4.04
N LEU A 224 21.77 2.87 -4.90
CA LEU A 224 22.00 3.03 -6.34
C LEU A 224 22.76 4.35 -6.60
N LYS A 225 23.94 4.26 -7.22
CA LYS A 225 24.71 5.41 -7.71
C LYS A 225 24.36 5.65 -9.17
N ILE A 226 23.72 6.75 -9.46
CA ILE A 226 23.42 7.22 -10.83
C ILE A 226 24.54 8.13 -11.32
#